data_2269b4effb9d74523b288f6856d58ae5
#
_entry.id   2269b4effb9d74523b288f6856d58ae5
#
_cell.length_a   1.000
_cell.length_b   1.000
_cell.length_c   1.000
_cell.angle_alpha   90.00
_cell.angle_beta   90.00
_cell.angle_gamma   90.00
#
_symmetry.space_group_name_H-M   'P 1'
#
loop_
_entity.id
_entity.type
_entity.pdbx_description
1 polymer ?
#
loop_
_entity_poly.entity_id
_entity_poly.type
_entity_poly.pdbx_seq_one_letter_code
_entity_poly.pdbx_strand_id
1 'polypeptide(L)'
;MSQTQPQELVAGANAPLPNDNISIRILSHNAIDCAAYRLTSSGKVRGDGDMIFYGQTRSDDGSVSFRGHDSDGFFDITLPAKANEIEKIALAFSSNQTLSQLGDVDIQVLQGSQVLITCQLSSAGRDEKAIILAECYRRQGNWKFRFIAQGFNGGLKPLSEHFGVEIADEAPEQNQSQSQAINTQKPKRSTQSNGNQNTAQSNP
;
A
#
# COMPACT_ATOMS: atom_id res chain seq x y z
N MET A 1 36.54 -0.17 10.08
CA MET A 1 35.50 -0.90 9.35
C MET A 1 35.19 -0.13 8.09
N SER A 2 35.56 -0.66 6.92
CA SER A 2 35.27 0.03 5.64
C SER A 2 33.76 0.03 5.41
N GLN A 3 33.13 1.18 5.43
CA GLN A 3 31.76 1.33 4.99
C GLN A 3 31.74 1.13 3.48
N THR A 4 31.18 0.03 3.02
CA THR A 4 30.92 -0.17 1.61
C THR A 4 29.88 0.88 1.18
N GLN A 5 30.20 1.69 0.17
CA GLN A 5 29.27 2.67 -0.38
C GLN A 5 28.06 1.94 -1.01
N PRO A 6 26.83 2.46 -0.85
CA PRO A 6 25.66 1.92 -1.52
C PRO A 6 25.85 1.90 -3.04
N GLN A 7 25.35 0.85 -3.70
CA GLN A 7 25.31 0.82 -5.15
C GLN A 7 24.12 1.66 -5.65
N GLU A 8 24.39 2.67 -6.45
CA GLU A 8 23.34 3.45 -7.12
C GLU A 8 22.91 2.74 -8.40
N LEU A 9 21.58 2.58 -8.57
CA LEU A 9 21.01 1.97 -9.76
C LEU A 9 20.10 2.96 -10.51
N VAL A 10 20.25 2.97 -11.82
CA VAL A 10 19.34 3.65 -12.75
C VAL A 10 18.25 2.68 -13.22
N ALA A 11 17.15 3.21 -13.77
CA ALA A 11 16.05 2.40 -14.29
C ALA A 11 16.54 1.36 -15.31
N GLY A 12 16.09 0.12 -15.16
CA GLY A 12 16.52 -1.05 -15.94
C GLY A 12 17.72 -1.79 -15.34
N ALA A 13 18.52 -1.16 -14.47
CA ALA A 13 19.66 -1.81 -13.84
C ALA A 13 19.26 -2.78 -12.72
N ASN A 14 20.15 -3.72 -12.40
CA ASN A 14 19.94 -4.70 -11.34
C ASN A 14 21.25 -4.95 -10.54
N ALA A 15 21.06 -5.42 -9.31
CA ALA A 15 22.15 -5.82 -8.42
C ALA A 15 21.81 -7.11 -7.66
N PRO A 16 22.80 -7.88 -7.21
CA PRO A 16 22.55 -9.05 -6.37
C PRO A 16 22.03 -8.62 -4.99
N LEU A 17 21.16 -9.46 -4.41
CA LEU A 17 20.69 -9.35 -3.04
C LEU A 17 21.28 -10.47 -2.18
N PRO A 18 21.47 -10.27 -0.86
CA PRO A 18 21.74 -11.36 0.04
C PRO A 18 20.55 -12.33 0.10
N ASN A 19 20.83 -13.61 0.32
CA ASN A 19 19.79 -14.61 0.60
C ASN A 19 19.42 -14.56 2.08
N ASP A 20 18.84 -13.46 2.53
CA ASP A 20 18.58 -13.15 3.94
C ASP A 20 17.45 -12.11 4.05
N ASN A 21 17.28 -11.59 5.26
CA ASN A 21 16.34 -10.50 5.50
C ASN A 21 16.89 -9.18 4.94
N ILE A 22 16.04 -8.53 4.17
CA ILE A 22 16.29 -7.17 3.68
C ILE A 22 15.12 -6.27 4.07
N SER A 23 15.37 -4.99 4.06
CA SER A 23 14.31 -3.98 4.13
C SER A 23 14.38 -3.08 2.92
N ILE A 24 13.21 -2.68 2.42
CA ILE A 24 13.11 -1.73 1.31
C ILE A 24 12.33 -0.52 1.79
N ARG A 25 12.93 0.65 1.64
CA ARG A 25 12.37 1.93 2.02
C ARG A 25 12.06 2.74 0.78
N ILE A 26 10.86 3.28 0.71
CA ILE A 26 10.37 4.16 -0.36
C ILE A 26 10.03 5.49 0.30
N LEU A 27 10.62 6.56 -0.18
CA LEU A 27 10.49 7.90 0.39
C LEU A 27 10.02 8.86 -0.68
N SER A 28 8.95 9.58 -0.37
CA SER A 28 8.38 10.64 -1.19
C SER A 28 8.26 11.93 -0.38
N HIS A 29 8.09 13.06 -1.04
CA HIS A 29 7.77 14.33 -0.40
C HIS A 29 6.27 14.53 -0.18
N ASN A 30 5.45 13.75 -0.87
CA ASN A 30 3.99 13.81 -0.84
C ASN A 30 3.42 12.42 -0.59
N ALA A 31 2.11 12.35 -0.28
CA ALA A 31 1.43 11.10 0.04
C ALA A 31 1.45 10.09 -1.12
N ILE A 32 1.80 8.86 -0.77
CA ILE A 32 1.83 7.70 -1.65
C ILE A 32 1.25 6.48 -0.95
N ASP A 33 0.55 5.63 -1.69
CA ASP A 33 0.05 4.35 -1.24
C ASP A 33 0.96 3.24 -1.77
N CYS A 34 1.82 2.72 -0.90
CA CYS A 34 2.78 1.68 -1.24
C CYS A 34 2.17 0.28 -1.14
N ALA A 35 2.55 -0.59 -2.08
CA ALA A 35 2.18 -1.99 -2.08
C ALA A 35 3.34 -2.90 -2.54
N ALA A 36 3.36 -4.13 -2.02
CA ALA A 36 4.21 -5.21 -2.51
C ALA A 36 3.32 -6.36 -3.00
N TYR A 37 3.71 -6.98 -4.10
CA TYR A 37 3.02 -8.11 -4.72
C TYR A 37 3.96 -9.29 -4.78
N ARG A 38 3.56 -10.39 -4.15
CA ARG A 38 4.28 -11.67 -4.20
C ARG A 38 3.82 -12.46 -5.42
N LEU A 39 4.71 -12.73 -6.34
CA LEU A 39 4.39 -13.25 -7.66
C LEU A 39 5.01 -14.62 -7.88
N THR A 40 4.23 -15.49 -8.51
CA THR A 40 4.68 -16.78 -9.02
C THR A 40 5.50 -16.61 -10.29
N SER A 41 5.95 -17.71 -10.88
CA SER A 41 6.63 -17.73 -12.18
C SER A 41 5.76 -17.17 -13.31
N SER A 42 4.43 -17.19 -13.18
CA SER A 42 3.50 -16.56 -14.15
C SER A 42 3.48 -15.02 -14.07
N GLY A 43 4.12 -14.42 -13.06
CA GLY A 43 4.09 -12.97 -12.81
C GLY A 43 2.78 -12.50 -12.18
N LYS A 44 1.99 -13.42 -11.61
CA LYS A 44 0.72 -13.12 -10.94
C LYS A 44 0.77 -13.52 -9.47
N VAL A 45 -0.07 -12.87 -8.67
CA VAL A 45 -0.37 -13.28 -7.29
C VAL A 45 -1.12 -14.62 -7.29
N ARG A 46 -1.08 -15.36 -6.18
CA ARG A 46 -1.88 -16.59 -5.98
C ARG A 46 -3.27 -16.28 -5.44
N GLY A 47 -3.39 -15.15 -4.79
CA GLY A 47 -4.61 -14.66 -4.14
C GLY A 47 -4.34 -13.40 -3.33
N ASP A 48 -5.35 -12.93 -2.61
CA ASP A 48 -5.32 -11.65 -1.88
C ASP A 48 -4.19 -11.60 -0.83
N GLY A 49 -3.83 -12.72 -0.20
CA GLY A 49 -2.73 -12.82 0.76
C GLY A 49 -1.34 -12.49 0.21
N ASP A 50 -1.21 -12.37 -1.12
CA ASP A 50 0.04 -12.01 -1.80
C ASP A 50 0.17 -10.52 -2.14
N MET A 51 -0.85 -9.69 -1.84
CA MET A 51 -0.78 -8.23 -1.92
C MET A 51 -0.64 -7.64 -0.51
N ILE A 52 0.46 -6.97 -0.24
CA ILE A 52 0.81 -6.39 1.06
C ILE A 52 0.81 -4.87 0.94
N PHE A 53 -0.03 -4.20 1.74
CA PHE A 53 -0.25 -2.75 1.72
C PHE A 53 -0.81 -2.30 3.08
N TYR A 54 -1.23 -1.04 3.24
CA TYR A 54 -1.75 -0.52 4.51
C TYR A 54 -2.98 -1.30 5.06
N GLY A 55 -3.84 -1.84 4.18
CA GLY A 55 -5.02 -2.65 4.58
C GLY A 55 -4.68 -4.10 4.92
N GLN A 56 -3.55 -4.60 4.45
CA GLN A 56 -3.03 -5.94 4.71
C GLN A 56 -1.51 -5.88 4.90
N THR A 57 -1.09 -5.60 6.11
CA THR A 57 0.31 -5.27 6.43
C THR A 57 1.25 -6.47 6.49
N ARG A 58 0.77 -7.69 6.24
CA ARG A 58 1.59 -8.91 6.32
C ARG A 58 1.10 -9.99 5.36
N SER A 59 2.03 -10.67 4.70
CA SER A 59 1.73 -11.87 3.91
C SER A 59 1.36 -13.07 4.79
N ASP A 60 0.64 -14.06 4.21
CA ASP A 60 0.14 -15.25 4.94
C ASP A 60 1.26 -15.99 5.66
N ASP A 61 2.42 -16.16 4.99
CA ASP A 61 3.60 -16.84 5.54
C ASP A 61 4.51 -15.91 6.36
N GLY A 62 4.15 -14.63 6.45
CA GLY A 62 4.91 -13.62 7.18
C GLY A 62 6.25 -13.24 6.55
N SER A 63 6.53 -13.68 5.31
CA SER A 63 7.81 -13.37 4.64
C SER A 63 7.91 -11.92 4.16
N VAL A 64 6.78 -11.22 4.00
CA VAL A 64 6.73 -9.80 3.68
C VAL A 64 5.84 -9.10 4.70
N SER A 65 6.33 -8.02 5.26
CA SER A 65 5.54 -7.11 6.10
C SER A 65 5.74 -5.66 5.68
N PHE A 66 4.69 -4.87 5.87
CA PHE A 66 4.62 -3.46 5.54
C PHE A 66 4.40 -2.62 6.78
N ARG A 67 5.07 -1.50 6.82
CA ARG A 67 4.80 -0.36 7.68
C ARG A 67 5.08 0.90 6.90
N GLY A 68 4.27 1.89 7.04
CA GLY A 68 4.42 3.15 6.32
C GLY A 68 3.36 4.12 6.76
N HIS A 69 3.58 5.36 6.46
CA HIS A 69 2.67 6.44 6.78
C HIS A 69 2.83 7.56 5.75
N ASP A 70 1.72 8.00 5.18
CA ASP A 70 1.60 9.13 4.24
C ASP A 70 2.62 9.12 3.09
N SER A 71 3.85 9.56 3.34
CA SER A 71 4.88 9.79 2.32
C SER A 71 5.99 8.73 2.30
N ASP A 72 5.88 7.69 3.14
CA ASP A 72 6.87 6.63 3.17
C ASP A 72 6.26 5.22 3.17
N GLY A 73 6.96 4.28 2.55
CA GLY A 73 6.68 2.86 2.58
C GLY A 73 7.91 2.09 3.04
N PHE A 74 7.74 1.18 3.97
CA PHE A 74 8.80 0.36 4.50
C PHE A 74 8.38 -1.10 4.48
N PHE A 75 9.09 -1.91 3.71
CA PHE A 75 8.85 -3.34 3.58
C PHE A 75 10.00 -4.13 4.20
N ASP A 76 9.71 -4.99 5.17
CA ASP A 76 10.64 -6.01 5.64
C ASP A 76 10.37 -7.31 4.89
N ILE A 77 11.38 -7.87 4.26
CA ILE A 77 11.28 -9.00 3.34
C ILE A 77 12.28 -10.08 3.74
N THR A 78 11.78 -11.27 3.99
CA THR A 78 12.60 -12.48 4.15
C THR A 78 12.70 -13.18 2.79
N LEU A 79 13.88 -13.17 2.21
CA LEU A 79 14.16 -13.81 0.93
C LEU A 79 14.51 -15.28 1.15
N PRO A 80 13.65 -16.24 0.76
CA PRO A 80 13.94 -17.65 1.00
C PRO A 80 15.14 -18.13 0.18
N ALA A 81 16.08 -18.81 0.83
CA ALA A 81 17.26 -19.39 0.16
C ALA A 81 16.86 -20.54 -0.79
N LYS A 82 15.80 -21.29 -0.47
CA LYS A 82 15.29 -22.38 -1.31
C LYS A 82 14.19 -21.87 -2.23
N ALA A 83 14.09 -22.47 -3.41
CA ALA A 83 12.99 -22.21 -4.33
C ALA A 83 11.65 -22.55 -3.66
N ASN A 84 10.67 -21.68 -3.84
CA ASN A 84 9.28 -21.85 -3.46
C ASN A 84 8.41 -21.34 -4.63
N GLU A 85 7.11 -21.27 -4.45
CA GLU A 85 6.20 -20.78 -5.49
C GLU A 85 6.39 -19.31 -5.82
N ILE A 86 6.95 -18.53 -4.88
CA ILE A 86 7.22 -17.09 -5.06
C ILE A 86 8.58 -16.89 -5.71
N GLU A 87 8.56 -16.46 -6.95
CA GLU A 87 9.75 -16.19 -7.75
C GLU A 87 10.09 -14.70 -7.80
N LYS A 88 9.14 -13.84 -7.40
CA LYS A 88 9.30 -12.39 -7.48
C LYS A 88 8.48 -11.68 -6.42
N ILE A 89 8.99 -10.55 -5.94
CA ILE A 89 8.27 -9.57 -5.11
C ILE A 89 8.38 -8.24 -5.82
N ALA A 90 7.27 -7.74 -6.37
CA ALA A 90 7.21 -6.45 -7.02
C ALA A 90 6.80 -5.38 -5.99
N LEU A 91 7.43 -4.21 -6.10
CA LEU A 91 7.17 -3.05 -5.25
C LEU A 91 6.59 -1.94 -6.10
N ALA A 92 5.49 -1.39 -5.66
CA ALA A 92 4.75 -0.37 -6.38
C ALA A 92 4.23 0.70 -5.43
N PHE A 93 3.85 1.83 -6.00
CA PHE A 93 2.99 2.80 -5.31
C PHE A 93 1.96 3.40 -6.27
N SER A 94 0.91 3.97 -5.68
CA SER A 94 -0.02 4.86 -6.36
C SER A 94 -0.15 6.18 -5.59
N SER A 95 -0.67 7.21 -6.26
CA SER A 95 -0.95 8.52 -5.68
C SER A 95 -2.17 9.15 -6.35
N ASN A 96 -2.85 10.03 -5.63
CA ASN A 96 -3.91 10.86 -6.19
C ASN A 96 -3.38 11.97 -7.12
N GLN A 97 -2.10 12.29 -7.01
CA GLN A 97 -1.37 13.24 -7.84
C GLN A 97 -0.65 12.53 -8.98
N THR A 98 -0.33 13.24 -10.06
CA THR A 98 0.60 12.74 -11.07
C THR A 98 2.02 12.70 -10.51
N LEU A 99 2.88 11.85 -11.06
CA LEU A 99 4.28 11.77 -10.65
C LEU A 99 4.99 13.12 -10.74
N SER A 100 4.74 13.92 -11.79
CA SER A 100 5.32 15.26 -11.95
C SER A 100 4.91 16.22 -10.82
N GLN A 101 3.75 16.04 -10.21
CA GLN A 101 3.30 16.82 -9.04
C GLN A 101 3.82 16.23 -7.72
N LEU A 102 4.03 14.92 -7.67
CA LEU A 102 4.51 14.21 -6.49
C LEU A 102 5.95 14.58 -6.12
N GLY A 103 6.78 14.83 -7.11
CA GLY A 103 8.23 14.99 -6.95
C GLY A 103 8.98 13.66 -7.03
N ASP A 104 10.30 13.74 -6.94
CA ASP A 104 11.16 12.57 -7.02
C ASP A 104 10.94 11.63 -5.83
N VAL A 105 11.11 10.33 -6.05
CA VAL A 105 10.93 9.29 -5.05
C VAL A 105 12.23 8.51 -4.89
N ASP A 106 12.71 8.42 -3.65
CA ASP A 106 13.93 7.69 -3.30
C ASP A 106 13.60 6.27 -2.85
N ILE A 107 14.42 5.31 -3.26
CA ILE A 107 14.33 3.91 -2.87
C ILE A 107 15.67 3.49 -2.26
N GLN A 108 15.61 2.82 -1.11
CA GLN A 108 16.76 2.25 -0.45
C GLN A 108 16.52 0.78 -0.16
N VAL A 109 17.50 -0.07 -0.47
CA VAL A 109 17.53 -1.46 -0.02
C VAL A 109 18.55 -1.57 1.10
N LEU A 110 18.14 -2.12 2.24
CA LEU A 110 18.93 -2.22 3.44
C LEU A 110 19.08 -3.68 3.89
N GLN A 111 20.21 -3.98 4.52
CA GLN A 111 20.41 -5.17 5.35
C GLN A 111 20.77 -4.70 6.77
N GLY A 112 19.85 -4.91 7.71
CA GLY A 112 19.96 -4.29 9.02
C GLY A 112 19.94 -2.76 8.91
N SER A 113 21.01 -2.11 9.37
CA SER A 113 21.21 -0.65 9.28
C SER A 113 22.04 -0.22 8.05
N GLN A 114 22.59 -1.17 7.30
CA GLN A 114 23.45 -0.87 6.15
C GLN A 114 22.61 -0.69 4.89
N VAL A 115 22.74 0.45 4.21
CA VAL A 115 22.18 0.67 2.87
C VAL A 115 23.07 -0.04 1.85
N LEU A 116 22.49 -0.96 1.09
CA LEU A 116 23.15 -1.72 0.04
C LEU A 116 23.00 -1.07 -1.33
N ILE A 117 21.76 -0.62 -1.62
CA ILE A 117 21.38 -0.10 -2.93
C ILE A 117 20.56 1.18 -2.72
N THR A 118 20.78 2.14 -3.60
CA THR A 118 19.97 3.35 -3.72
C THR A 118 19.47 3.51 -5.14
N CYS A 119 18.23 3.99 -5.31
CA CYS A 119 17.66 4.37 -6.59
C CYS A 119 16.88 5.67 -6.40
N GLN A 120 16.81 6.49 -7.44
CA GLN A 120 15.93 7.65 -7.48
C GLN A 120 15.05 7.59 -8.71
N LEU A 121 13.74 7.67 -8.50
CA LEU A 121 12.75 7.82 -9.55
C LEU A 121 12.60 9.31 -9.84
N SER A 122 13.06 9.75 -11.01
CA SER A 122 12.74 11.09 -11.48
C SER A 122 11.28 11.19 -11.92
N SER A 123 10.61 12.19 -11.38
CA SER A 123 9.20 12.48 -11.65
C SER A 123 9.00 13.42 -12.84
N ALA A 124 10.06 14.05 -13.35
CA ALA A 124 9.99 15.09 -14.36
C ALA A 124 9.29 14.61 -15.63
N GLY A 125 8.21 15.32 -16.04
CA GLY A 125 7.47 15.05 -17.26
C GLY A 125 6.63 13.75 -17.23
N ARG A 126 6.30 13.23 -16.06
CA ARG A 126 5.55 11.98 -15.88
C ARG A 126 4.13 12.24 -15.38
N ASP A 127 3.14 11.79 -16.15
CA ASP A 127 1.72 12.00 -15.86
C ASP A 127 1.03 10.78 -15.23
N GLU A 128 1.75 9.66 -15.05
CA GLU A 128 1.23 8.45 -14.42
C GLU A 128 0.93 8.71 -12.94
N LYS A 129 -0.07 8.00 -12.42
CA LYS A 129 -0.46 8.04 -11.00
C LYS A 129 -0.12 6.76 -10.23
N ALA A 130 0.32 5.74 -10.91
CA ALA A 130 0.80 4.50 -10.29
C ALA A 130 2.04 4.00 -11.02
N ILE A 131 2.92 3.33 -10.28
CA ILE A 131 4.20 2.89 -10.80
C ILE A 131 4.64 1.57 -10.19
N ILE A 132 5.17 0.66 -11.01
CA ILE A 132 6.01 -0.43 -10.52
C ILE A 132 7.42 0.11 -10.37
N LEU A 133 7.84 0.31 -9.13
CA LEU A 133 9.16 0.86 -8.80
C LEU A 133 10.28 -0.12 -9.08
N ALA A 134 10.15 -1.30 -8.50
CA ALA A 134 11.23 -2.26 -8.44
C ALA A 134 10.69 -3.69 -8.25
N GLU A 135 11.57 -4.66 -8.43
CA GLU A 135 11.30 -6.05 -8.08
C GLU A 135 12.52 -6.71 -7.43
N CYS A 136 12.26 -7.54 -6.42
CA CYS A 136 13.17 -8.59 -6.00
C CYS A 136 12.78 -9.84 -6.78
N TYR A 137 13.70 -10.45 -7.49
CA TYR A 137 13.42 -11.63 -8.32
C TYR A 137 14.51 -12.68 -8.22
N ARG A 138 14.11 -13.93 -8.38
CA ARG A 138 15.03 -15.07 -8.36
C ARG A 138 15.59 -15.34 -9.76
N ARG A 139 16.91 -15.50 -9.85
CA ARG A 139 17.57 -15.92 -11.08
C ARG A 139 18.73 -16.88 -10.76
N GLN A 140 18.68 -18.08 -11.35
CA GLN A 140 19.70 -19.11 -11.11
C GLN A 140 19.95 -19.40 -9.61
N GLY A 141 18.85 -19.48 -8.84
CA GLY A 141 18.90 -19.75 -7.40
C GLY A 141 19.23 -18.56 -6.50
N ASN A 142 19.59 -17.41 -7.05
CA ASN A 142 19.98 -16.22 -6.30
C ASN A 142 18.94 -15.10 -6.45
N TRP A 143 18.77 -14.31 -5.40
CA TRP A 143 17.93 -13.13 -5.42
C TRP A 143 18.67 -11.93 -6.00
N LYS A 144 17.95 -11.13 -6.78
CA LYS A 144 18.41 -9.86 -7.35
C LYS A 144 17.35 -8.79 -7.15
N PHE A 145 17.80 -7.56 -7.02
CA PHE A 145 16.96 -6.38 -7.10
C PHE A 145 17.08 -5.75 -8.48
N ARG A 146 15.96 -5.31 -9.06
CA ARG A 146 15.92 -4.53 -10.30
C ARG A 146 15.11 -3.27 -10.07
N PHE A 147 15.66 -2.14 -10.48
CA PHE A 147 14.92 -0.89 -10.54
C PHE A 147 14.18 -0.80 -11.88
N ILE A 148 12.85 -0.70 -11.86
CA ILE A 148 11.99 -0.81 -13.06
C ILE A 148 11.48 0.54 -13.52
N ALA A 149 10.82 1.31 -12.66
CA ALA A 149 10.23 2.62 -12.95
C ALA A 149 9.13 2.60 -14.07
N GLN A 150 8.30 1.55 -14.12
CA GLN A 150 7.21 1.40 -15.11
C GLN A 150 5.93 2.07 -14.63
N GLY A 151 5.44 3.08 -15.34
CA GLY A 151 4.22 3.82 -15.02
C GLY A 151 2.94 3.21 -15.59
N PHE A 152 1.80 3.56 -14.95
CA PHE A 152 0.44 3.19 -15.33
C PHE A 152 -0.45 4.42 -15.33
N ASN A 153 -0.94 4.83 -16.50
CA ASN A 153 -1.76 6.02 -16.69
C ASN A 153 -3.13 5.93 -15.99
N GLY A 154 -3.71 4.72 -15.91
CA GLY A 154 -4.98 4.48 -15.23
C GLY A 154 -4.89 4.36 -13.70
N GLY A 155 -3.74 4.61 -13.09
CA GLY A 155 -3.55 4.55 -11.65
C GLY A 155 -3.48 3.13 -11.09
N LEU A 156 -4.02 2.93 -9.87
CA LEU A 156 -3.89 1.67 -9.13
C LEU A 156 -4.58 0.48 -9.83
N LYS A 157 -5.76 0.68 -10.43
CA LYS A 157 -6.55 -0.41 -11.03
C LYS A 157 -5.76 -1.19 -12.10
N PRO A 158 -5.26 -0.58 -13.21
CA PRO A 158 -4.51 -1.31 -14.21
C PRO A 158 -3.18 -1.86 -13.68
N LEU A 159 -2.57 -1.25 -12.68
CA LEU A 159 -1.38 -1.78 -12.01
C LEU A 159 -1.72 -3.08 -11.27
N SER A 160 -2.80 -3.10 -10.49
CA SER A 160 -3.22 -4.29 -9.72
C SER A 160 -3.69 -5.42 -10.63
N GLU A 161 -4.46 -5.11 -11.68
CA GLU A 161 -4.87 -6.06 -12.73
C GLU A 161 -3.65 -6.67 -13.44
N HIS A 162 -2.58 -5.87 -13.64
CA HIS A 162 -1.31 -6.36 -14.18
C HIS A 162 -0.75 -7.51 -13.34
N PHE A 163 -0.94 -7.50 -12.04
CA PHE A 163 -0.51 -8.57 -11.13
C PHE A 163 -1.59 -9.63 -10.85
N GLY A 164 -2.79 -9.49 -11.42
CA GLY A 164 -3.90 -10.44 -11.27
C GLY A 164 -4.73 -10.20 -10.01
N VAL A 165 -4.70 -8.98 -9.47
CA VAL A 165 -5.57 -8.55 -8.37
C VAL A 165 -6.78 -7.83 -8.97
N GLU A 166 -7.99 -8.28 -8.64
CA GLU A 166 -9.22 -7.59 -8.99
C GLU A 166 -9.51 -6.50 -7.95
N ILE A 167 -9.54 -5.24 -8.40
CA ILE A 167 -9.96 -4.13 -7.57
C ILE A 167 -11.43 -3.85 -7.90
N ALA A 168 -12.29 -3.92 -6.88
CA ALA A 168 -13.68 -3.50 -7.02
C ALA A 168 -13.71 -2.03 -7.47
N ASP A 169 -14.56 -1.72 -8.45
CA ASP A 169 -14.78 -0.33 -8.86
C ASP A 169 -15.28 0.46 -7.63
N GLU A 170 -14.52 1.46 -7.20
CA GLU A 170 -15.00 2.41 -6.21
C GLU A 170 -16.26 3.04 -6.78
N ALA A 171 -17.39 2.83 -6.09
CA ALA A 171 -18.59 3.58 -6.39
C ALA A 171 -18.25 5.07 -6.24
N PRO A 172 -18.69 5.96 -7.15
CA PRO A 172 -18.33 7.37 -7.09
C PRO A 172 -18.68 7.91 -5.71
N GLU A 173 -17.72 8.47 -5.02
CA GLU A 173 -17.89 9.12 -3.71
C GLU A 173 -19.01 10.15 -3.84
N GLN A 174 -20.19 9.80 -3.35
CA GLN A 174 -21.25 10.78 -3.13
C GLN A 174 -20.79 11.68 -2.00
N ASN A 175 -20.47 12.89 -2.39
CA ASN A 175 -20.17 14.06 -1.59
C ASN A 175 -21.21 14.20 -0.45
N GLN A 176 -20.94 13.61 0.72
CA GLN A 176 -21.73 13.84 1.93
C GLN A 176 -21.17 15.06 2.68
N SER A 177 -21.27 16.21 2.03
CA SER A 177 -21.31 17.50 2.71
C SER A 177 -22.78 17.79 3.08
N GLN A 178 -23.26 17.20 4.16
CA GLN A 178 -24.45 17.70 4.83
C GLN A 178 -24.12 18.01 6.27
N SER A 179 -23.92 19.31 6.45
CA SER A 179 -23.92 20.03 7.71
C SER A 179 -25.12 19.59 8.56
N GLN A 180 -24.89 18.97 9.69
CA GLN A 180 -25.90 18.84 10.72
C GLN A 180 -26.03 20.20 11.43
N ALA A 181 -27.03 20.94 11.01
CA ALA A 181 -27.54 22.09 11.77
C ALA A 181 -28.19 21.57 13.05
N ILE A 182 -27.60 21.90 14.16
CA ILE A 182 -28.13 21.65 15.50
C ILE A 182 -29.35 22.53 15.67
N ASN A 183 -30.54 21.93 15.68
CA ASN A 183 -31.77 22.64 16.05
C ASN A 183 -32.11 22.33 17.51
N THR A 184 -31.68 23.23 18.38
CA THR A 184 -32.11 23.32 19.79
C THR A 184 -33.48 23.94 19.84
N GLN A 185 -34.52 23.15 20.01
CA GLN A 185 -35.82 23.64 20.47
C GLN A 185 -36.15 23.07 21.84
N LYS A 186 -36.22 24.01 22.80
CA LYS A 186 -36.62 23.93 24.18
C LYS A 186 -38.08 23.47 24.32
N PRO A 187 -38.44 22.55 25.24
CA PRO A 187 -39.84 22.18 25.44
C PRO A 187 -40.57 23.26 26.27
N LYS A 188 -41.65 23.77 25.75
CA LYS A 188 -42.65 24.57 26.50
C LYS A 188 -43.52 23.60 27.28
N ARG A 189 -43.54 23.90 28.59
CA ARG A 189 -44.44 23.37 29.62
C ARG A 189 -45.85 23.95 29.37
N SER A 190 -46.90 23.13 29.31
CA SER A 190 -48.28 23.56 29.59
C SER A 190 -48.99 22.47 30.38
N THR A 191 -49.40 22.91 31.54
CA THR A 191 -50.28 22.31 32.55
C THR A 191 -51.72 22.31 32.06
N GLN A 192 -52.47 21.29 32.44
CA GLN A 192 -53.83 21.22 32.95
C GLN A 192 -54.48 19.91 32.48
N SER A 193 -54.90 19.07 33.35
CA SER A 193 -55.92 19.08 34.42
C SER A 193 -57.14 18.22 34.01
N ASN A 194 -57.41 17.28 34.89
CA ASN A 194 -58.70 16.76 35.28
C ASN A 194 -59.46 15.70 34.43
N GLY A 195 -59.93 14.70 35.13
CA GLY A 195 -61.21 14.03 34.98
C GLY A 195 -61.08 12.50 34.95
N ASN A 196 -61.00 11.84 36.04
CA ASN A 196 -61.95 11.21 36.95
C ASN A 196 -62.80 10.04 36.35
N GLN A 197 -62.85 9.01 37.17
CA GLN A 197 -63.83 7.93 37.30
C GLN A 197 -63.64 6.66 36.44
N ASN A 198 -63.36 5.55 37.01
CA ASN A 198 -64.07 4.74 38.01
C ASN A 198 -64.58 3.43 37.38
N THR A 199 -64.44 2.43 38.11
CA THR A 199 -65.10 1.13 38.32
C THR A 199 -64.42 -0.06 37.61
N ALA A 200 -63.85 -0.95 38.34
CA ALA A 200 -64.26 -1.96 39.29
C ALA A 200 -64.70 -3.28 38.63
N GLN A 201 -64.20 -4.33 39.27
CA GLN A 201 -64.69 -5.72 39.37
C GLN A 201 -64.14 -6.68 38.32
N SER A 202 -63.60 -7.73 38.70
CA SER A 202 -63.70 -8.78 39.71
C SER A 202 -63.39 -10.07 39.00
N ASN A 203 -62.59 -10.81 39.66
CA ASN A 203 -62.34 -12.23 39.57
C ASN A 203 -63.60 -13.13 39.53
N PRO A 204 -63.56 -14.38 39.23
CA PRO A 204 -62.70 -15.35 39.87
C PRO A 204 -61.70 -16.04 38.92
#